data_f8c85839d544e72a3d97796d8674e66e
#
_entry.id   f8c85839d544e72a3d97796d8674e66e
#
_cell.length_a   1.000
_cell.length_b   1.000
_cell.length_c   1.000
_cell.angle_alpha   90.00
_cell.angle_beta   90.00
_cell.angle_gamma   90.00
#
_symmetry.space_group_name_H-M   'P 1'
#
loop_
_entity.id
_entity.type
_entity.pdbx_description
1 polymer ?
#
loop_
_entity_poly.entity_id
_entity_poly.type
_entity_poly.pdbx_seq_one_letter_code
_entity_poly.pdbx_strand_id
1 'polypeptide(L)'
;SDSGREINIPATTDKDGVAVFENVPVGTYMVIEDEETVPYGYLVADEKEVTVIYAETVDAEILNNEQTGSITIHKTTEGQKNVEGITFYLRGTSDTGREIDIPAVTDENGIAKFENVPIGTYKVIEDKETVPYGYLVADEKEVKVEYAQTIDETIVNAEQTGTVQVHKKTDGMTNIEGIRFILSGVSDTGREIRIEAVTDKDGLAKFDGVPIGTYTITEDGSTVPYGYLVADSKQVTVAYAQTVDADMFNQKVPDTPNTGVSDNDIDGRTVLGGVVVILAGAAVILFSRKRKER
;
A
#
# COMPACT_ATOMS: atom_id res chain seq x y z
N SER A 1 45.52 -22.57 40.87
CA SER A 1 46.65 -23.38 40.41
C SER A 1 46.61 -24.80 40.96
N ASP A 2 47.33 -25.71 40.36
CA ASP A 2 47.44 -27.10 40.85
C ASP A 2 48.08 -27.21 42.24
N SER A 3 48.79 -26.16 42.70
CA SER A 3 49.30 -26.07 44.07
C SER A 3 48.30 -25.57 45.10
N GLY A 4 47.02 -25.37 44.72
CA GLY A 4 45.95 -24.89 45.57
C GLY A 4 45.96 -23.36 45.81
N ARG A 5 46.79 -22.60 45.07
CA ARG A 5 46.85 -21.14 45.17
C ARG A 5 45.74 -20.53 44.31
N GLU A 6 44.96 -19.65 44.91
CA GLU A 6 44.05 -18.78 44.16
C GLU A 6 44.82 -17.74 43.36
N ILE A 7 44.45 -17.56 42.11
CA ILE A 7 45.08 -16.65 41.16
C ILE A 7 44.02 -15.70 40.59
N ASN A 8 44.29 -14.39 40.67
CA ASN A 8 43.53 -13.35 40.03
C ASN A 8 44.56 -12.32 39.50
N ILE A 9 44.81 -12.37 38.20
CA ILE A 9 45.83 -11.52 37.52
C ILE A 9 45.09 -10.76 36.43
N PRO A 10 45.03 -9.43 36.45
CA PRO A 10 44.49 -8.64 35.36
C PRO A 10 45.51 -8.52 34.21
N ALA A 11 45.02 -8.44 32.98
CA ALA A 11 45.77 -8.04 31.80
C ALA A 11 44.86 -7.19 30.92
N THR A 12 45.47 -6.28 30.14
CA THR A 12 44.73 -5.41 29.23
C THR A 12 45.21 -5.66 27.80
N THR A 13 44.27 -5.68 26.85
CA THR A 13 44.58 -5.85 25.43
C THR A 13 45.36 -4.66 24.89
N ASP A 14 46.35 -4.94 24.08
CA ASP A 14 47.13 -3.92 23.32
C ASP A 14 46.38 -3.51 22.04
N LYS A 15 47.06 -2.68 21.19
CA LYS A 15 46.51 -2.21 19.91
C LYS A 15 46.19 -3.33 18.90
N ASP A 16 46.76 -4.49 19.07
CA ASP A 16 46.57 -5.68 18.22
C ASP A 16 45.55 -6.65 18.83
N GLY A 17 44.91 -6.27 19.96
CA GLY A 17 43.89 -7.05 20.66
C GLY A 17 44.44 -8.18 21.50
N VAL A 18 45.76 -8.15 21.87
CA VAL A 18 46.41 -9.21 22.63
C VAL A 18 46.59 -8.78 24.09
N ALA A 19 46.04 -9.59 25.02
CA ALA A 19 46.31 -9.49 26.46
C ALA A 19 47.23 -10.65 26.85
N VAL A 20 48.32 -10.34 27.62
CA VAL A 20 49.30 -11.33 28.05
C VAL A 20 49.29 -11.48 29.56
N PHE A 21 49.06 -12.67 30.06
CA PHE A 21 49.23 -13.05 31.47
C PHE A 21 50.57 -13.73 31.63
N GLU A 22 51.53 -13.06 32.30
CA GLU A 22 52.88 -13.57 32.49
C GLU A 22 53.05 -14.30 33.83
N ASN A 23 53.95 -15.30 33.85
CA ASN A 23 54.32 -16.05 35.07
C ASN A 23 53.13 -16.72 35.76
N VAL A 24 52.16 -17.20 35.00
CA VAL A 24 51.00 -17.88 35.52
C VAL A 24 51.43 -19.29 36.02
N PRO A 25 51.16 -19.67 37.24
CA PRO A 25 51.48 -21.03 37.75
C PRO A 25 50.73 -22.10 36.93
N VAL A 26 51.26 -23.32 36.89
CA VAL A 26 50.60 -24.46 36.26
C VAL A 26 49.21 -24.70 36.93
N GLY A 27 48.19 -24.92 36.07
CA GLY A 27 46.84 -25.14 36.53
C GLY A 27 45.79 -24.81 35.46
N THR A 28 44.52 -25.05 35.78
CA THR A 28 43.38 -24.69 34.94
C THR A 28 42.75 -23.39 35.46
N TYR A 29 42.45 -22.47 34.57
CA TYR A 29 41.95 -21.14 34.85
C TYR A 29 40.79 -20.77 33.93
N MET A 30 39.96 -19.86 34.42
CA MET A 30 38.96 -19.16 33.60
C MET A 30 39.54 -17.80 33.21
N VAL A 31 39.55 -17.50 31.95
CA VAL A 31 39.80 -16.14 31.43
C VAL A 31 38.42 -15.49 31.30
N ILE A 32 38.26 -14.36 32.00
CA ILE A 32 37.00 -13.62 32.11
C ILE A 32 37.24 -12.20 31.63
N GLU A 33 36.35 -11.70 30.76
CA GLU A 33 36.39 -10.32 30.31
C GLU A 33 35.76 -9.39 31.36
N ASP A 34 36.34 -8.23 31.57
CA ASP A 34 35.77 -7.21 32.43
C ASP A 34 34.70 -6.43 31.70
N GLU A 35 33.43 -6.60 32.13
CA GLU A 35 32.24 -5.97 31.54
C GLU A 35 32.38 -4.45 31.39
N GLU A 36 33.05 -3.76 32.34
CA GLU A 36 33.21 -2.30 32.28
C GLU A 36 34.13 -1.83 31.14
N THR A 37 34.91 -2.75 30.57
CA THR A 37 35.86 -2.45 29.49
C THR A 37 35.37 -2.84 28.12
N VAL A 38 34.23 -3.54 28.02
CA VAL A 38 33.62 -3.95 26.73
C VAL A 38 33.17 -2.72 25.97
N PRO A 39 33.54 -2.57 24.68
CA PRO A 39 33.11 -1.42 23.89
C PRO A 39 31.58 -1.40 23.69
N TYR A 40 31.04 -0.18 23.62
CA TYR A 40 29.63 0.02 23.35
C TYR A 40 29.20 -0.71 22.04
N GLY A 41 28.08 -1.39 22.09
CA GLY A 41 27.52 -2.15 20.95
C GLY A 41 27.95 -3.60 20.90
N TYR A 42 28.75 -4.06 21.86
CA TYR A 42 29.20 -5.44 21.99
C TYR A 42 28.68 -6.10 23.28
N LEU A 43 28.57 -7.41 23.24
CA LEU A 43 28.29 -8.24 24.42
C LEU A 43 29.59 -8.66 25.08
N VAL A 44 29.56 -8.83 26.39
CA VAL A 44 30.66 -9.50 27.13
C VAL A 44 30.86 -10.89 26.55
N ALA A 45 32.08 -11.27 26.30
CA ALA A 45 32.39 -12.59 25.79
C ALA A 45 32.15 -13.68 26.85
N ASP A 46 31.88 -14.88 26.41
CA ASP A 46 31.80 -16.05 27.28
C ASP A 46 33.15 -16.34 27.92
N GLU A 47 33.13 -16.76 29.20
CA GLU A 47 34.32 -17.20 29.92
C GLU A 47 35.03 -18.34 29.17
N LYS A 48 36.36 -18.31 29.12
CA LYS A 48 37.19 -19.27 28.45
C LYS A 48 38.09 -20.04 29.40
N GLU A 49 37.89 -21.37 29.49
CA GLU A 49 38.79 -22.25 30.25
C GLU A 49 40.11 -22.43 29.49
N VAL A 50 41.25 -22.27 30.18
CA VAL A 50 42.58 -22.50 29.69
C VAL A 50 43.39 -23.31 30.68
N THR A 51 44.22 -24.25 30.19
CA THR A 51 45.14 -25.04 31.05
C THR A 51 46.59 -24.64 30.77
N VAL A 52 47.20 -24.05 31.76
CA VAL A 52 48.61 -23.63 31.71
C VAL A 52 49.47 -24.80 32.13
N ILE A 53 50.45 -25.17 31.30
CA ILE A 53 51.43 -26.20 31.55
C ILE A 53 52.85 -25.63 31.63
N TYR A 54 53.75 -26.35 32.25
CA TYR A 54 55.09 -25.86 32.54
C TYR A 54 55.88 -25.52 31.26
N ALA A 55 56.45 -24.30 31.26
CA ALA A 55 57.25 -23.72 30.18
C ALA A 55 56.56 -23.64 28.80
N GLU A 56 55.23 -23.63 28.76
CA GLU A 56 54.47 -23.43 27.52
C GLU A 56 53.65 -22.13 27.58
N THR A 57 53.39 -21.60 26.37
CA THR A 57 52.41 -20.52 26.19
C THR A 57 51.09 -21.15 25.68
N VAL A 58 49.98 -20.77 26.26
CA VAL A 58 48.65 -21.20 25.87
C VAL A 58 47.91 -20.02 25.29
N ASP A 59 47.40 -20.15 24.06
CA ASP A 59 46.59 -19.13 23.41
C ASP A 59 45.12 -19.40 23.63
N ALA A 60 44.33 -18.34 23.83
CA ALA A 60 42.91 -18.37 23.91
C ALA A 60 42.30 -17.23 23.08
N GLU A 61 41.32 -17.55 22.26
CA GLU A 61 40.58 -16.56 21.51
C GLU A 61 39.27 -16.23 22.26
N ILE A 62 39.06 -14.93 22.43
CA ILE A 62 37.86 -14.34 23.07
C ILE A 62 37.23 -13.42 22.06
N LEU A 63 35.95 -13.62 21.77
CA LEU A 63 35.21 -12.88 20.77
C LEU A 63 33.98 -12.18 21.37
N ASN A 64 33.92 -10.86 21.24
CA ASN A 64 32.71 -10.11 21.54
C ASN A 64 31.78 -10.09 20.36
N ASN A 65 30.57 -10.55 20.56
CA ASN A 65 29.51 -10.46 19.56
C ASN A 65 28.85 -9.08 19.59
N GLU A 66 28.44 -8.59 18.43
CA GLU A 66 27.65 -7.34 18.38
C GLU A 66 26.31 -7.51 19.09
N GLN A 67 25.86 -6.47 19.77
CA GLN A 67 24.48 -6.37 20.25
C GLN A 67 23.55 -6.22 19.04
N THR A 68 22.54 -7.06 18.96
CA THR A 68 21.60 -7.08 17.82
C THR A 68 20.15 -7.02 18.28
N GLY A 69 19.29 -6.55 17.38
CA GLY A 69 17.85 -6.63 17.48
C GLY A 69 17.26 -7.15 16.15
N SER A 70 15.97 -6.98 15.95
CA SER A 70 15.28 -7.38 14.73
C SER A 70 14.22 -6.35 14.31
N ILE A 71 13.82 -6.40 13.03
CA ILE A 71 12.77 -5.57 12.48
C ILE A 71 11.81 -6.47 11.73
N THR A 72 10.52 -6.33 12.02
CA THR A 72 9.42 -6.97 11.29
C THR A 72 8.66 -5.91 10.50
N ILE A 73 8.60 -6.06 9.19
CA ILE A 73 7.80 -5.20 8.32
C ILE A 73 6.48 -5.90 8.03
N HIS A 74 5.38 -5.20 8.33
CA HIS A 74 4.02 -5.59 7.97
C HIS A 74 3.61 -4.79 6.74
N LYS A 75 3.67 -5.43 5.57
CA LYS A 75 3.34 -4.81 4.28
C LYS A 75 1.87 -4.92 3.98
N THR A 76 1.26 -3.81 3.59
CA THR A 76 -0.13 -3.74 3.11
C THR A 76 -0.24 -2.80 1.91
N THR A 77 -1.35 -2.88 1.18
CA THR A 77 -1.70 -1.97 0.08
C THR A 77 -3.17 -1.57 0.18
N GLU A 78 -3.53 -0.40 -0.34
CA GLU A 78 -4.93 -0.01 -0.46
C GLU A 78 -5.68 -0.97 -1.42
N GLY A 79 -6.71 -1.65 -0.90
CA GLY A 79 -7.61 -2.50 -1.71
C GLY A 79 -7.06 -3.85 -2.15
N GLN A 80 -5.78 -4.16 -1.98
CA GLN A 80 -5.18 -5.45 -2.33
C GLN A 80 -4.79 -6.24 -1.08
N LYS A 81 -4.97 -7.57 -1.13
CA LYS A 81 -4.61 -8.48 -0.02
C LYS A 81 -3.26 -9.17 -0.23
N ASN A 82 -2.84 -9.40 -1.47
CA ASN A 82 -1.58 -10.09 -1.75
C ASN A 82 -0.44 -9.07 -1.84
N VAL A 83 0.50 -9.19 -0.94
CA VAL A 83 1.70 -8.36 -0.81
C VAL A 83 2.97 -9.23 -0.69
N GLU A 84 2.88 -10.49 -1.15
CA GLU A 84 4.01 -11.42 -1.22
C GLU A 84 5.03 -10.98 -2.28
N GLY A 85 6.31 -11.20 -2.00
CA GLY A 85 7.39 -10.96 -2.96
C GLY A 85 7.87 -9.51 -3.07
N ILE A 86 7.40 -8.61 -2.19
CA ILE A 86 7.91 -7.24 -2.14
C ILE A 86 9.21 -7.21 -1.35
N THR A 87 10.25 -6.65 -1.96
CA THR A 87 11.59 -6.56 -1.37
C THR A 87 11.77 -5.24 -0.62
N PHE A 88 12.35 -5.34 0.55
CA PHE A 88 12.83 -4.21 1.34
C PHE A 88 14.34 -4.30 1.53
N TYR A 89 15.03 -3.17 1.53
CA TYR A 89 16.43 -3.05 1.92
C TYR A 89 16.53 -2.31 3.24
N LEU A 90 17.36 -2.85 4.15
CA LEU A 90 17.78 -2.13 5.36
C LEU A 90 19.16 -1.56 5.10
N ARG A 91 19.32 -0.24 5.18
CA ARG A 91 20.55 0.46 4.86
C ARG A 91 20.97 1.44 5.95
N GLY A 92 22.26 1.48 6.23
CA GLY A 92 22.87 2.42 7.18
C GLY A 92 24.16 1.89 7.75
N THR A 93 24.67 2.58 8.76
CA THR A 93 25.88 2.19 9.51
C THR A 93 25.48 1.89 10.95
N SER A 94 25.88 0.73 11.47
CA SER A 94 25.65 0.37 12.88
C SER A 94 26.40 1.29 13.83
N ASP A 95 26.02 1.28 15.10
CA ASP A 95 26.71 2.02 16.15
C ASP A 95 28.16 1.49 16.39
N THR A 96 28.44 0.25 15.92
CA THR A 96 29.78 -0.36 15.89
C THR A 96 30.60 0.02 14.66
N GLY A 97 30.03 0.79 13.71
CA GLY A 97 30.69 1.24 12.49
C GLY A 97 30.58 0.29 11.30
N ARG A 98 29.78 -0.76 11.39
CA ARG A 98 29.57 -1.72 10.30
C ARG A 98 28.53 -1.20 9.31
N GLU A 99 28.86 -1.21 8.01
CA GLU A 99 27.90 -0.92 6.93
C GLU A 99 26.89 -2.05 6.79
N ILE A 100 25.61 -1.69 6.72
CA ILE A 100 24.48 -2.61 6.55
C ILE A 100 23.77 -2.26 5.23
N ASP A 101 23.65 -3.25 4.36
CA ASP A 101 22.82 -3.24 3.15
C ASP A 101 22.29 -4.66 2.93
N ILE A 102 21.17 -4.98 3.57
CA ILE A 102 20.59 -6.32 3.57
C ILE A 102 19.15 -6.30 3.06
N PRO A 103 18.75 -7.25 2.21
CA PRO A 103 17.39 -7.38 1.74
C PRO A 103 16.53 -8.26 2.66
N ALA A 104 15.22 -8.00 2.66
CA ALA A 104 14.19 -8.91 3.15
C ALA A 104 13.00 -8.89 2.19
N VAL A 105 12.35 -10.03 2.01
CA VAL A 105 11.24 -10.19 1.07
C VAL A 105 9.98 -10.59 1.83
N THR A 106 8.85 -10.01 1.48
CA THR A 106 7.58 -10.33 2.13
C THR A 106 7.09 -11.73 1.77
N ASP A 107 6.61 -12.44 2.77
CA ASP A 107 5.95 -13.74 2.64
C ASP A 107 4.47 -13.60 2.19
N GLU A 108 3.75 -14.72 2.14
CA GLU A 108 2.32 -14.80 1.80
C GLU A 108 1.40 -13.97 2.73
N ASN A 109 1.87 -13.64 3.93
CA ASN A 109 1.17 -12.81 4.92
C ASN A 109 1.57 -11.32 4.83
N GLY A 110 2.48 -10.97 3.92
CA GLY A 110 3.02 -9.63 3.80
C GLY A 110 4.05 -9.28 4.85
N ILE A 111 4.77 -10.27 5.41
CA ILE A 111 5.75 -10.06 6.46
C ILE A 111 7.16 -10.21 5.90
N ALA A 112 7.99 -9.18 6.05
CA ALA A 112 9.44 -9.24 5.81
C ALA A 112 10.18 -9.02 7.13
N LYS A 113 11.28 -9.78 7.36
CA LYS A 113 12.06 -9.75 8.60
C LYS A 113 13.53 -9.50 8.36
N PHE A 114 14.10 -8.62 9.17
CA PHE A 114 15.54 -8.44 9.32
C PHE A 114 15.91 -8.94 10.72
N GLU A 115 16.68 -10.01 10.78
CA GLU A 115 17.10 -10.64 12.03
C GLU A 115 18.60 -10.38 12.27
N ASN A 116 19.02 -10.40 13.54
CA ASN A 116 20.42 -10.18 13.96
C ASN A 116 21.01 -8.87 13.40
N VAL A 117 20.20 -7.82 13.37
CA VAL A 117 20.63 -6.50 12.95
C VAL A 117 21.41 -5.85 14.10
N PRO A 118 22.67 -5.40 13.90
CA PRO A 118 23.41 -4.66 14.92
C PRO A 118 22.64 -3.43 15.37
N ILE A 119 22.85 -3.00 16.61
CA ILE A 119 22.24 -1.76 17.11
C ILE A 119 22.66 -0.57 16.25
N GLY A 120 21.74 0.38 16.01
CA GLY A 120 21.99 1.53 15.17
C GLY A 120 20.72 2.15 14.60
N THR A 121 20.88 3.18 13.79
CA THR A 121 19.78 3.84 13.08
C THR A 121 19.90 3.57 11.58
N TYR A 122 18.82 3.06 11.00
CA TYR A 122 18.78 2.56 9.63
C TYR A 122 17.59 3.12 8.87
N LYS A 123 17.67 3.03 7.54
CA LYS A 123 16.55 3.27 6.64
C LYS A 123 16.00 1.96 6.09
N VAL A 124 14.68 1.79 6.19
CA VAL A 124 13.94 0.76 5.48
C VAL A 124 13.47 1.35 4.17
N ILE A 125 13.86 0.73 3.06
CA ILE A 125 13.63 1.22 1.69
C ILE A 125 12.91 0.12 0.90
N GLU A 126 11.76 0.44 0.33
CA GLU A 126 11.02 -0.48 -0.54
C GLU A 126 11.65 -0.51 -1.95
N ASP A 127 11.86 -1.70 -2.51
CA ASP A 127 12.34 -1.85 -3.89
C ASP A 127 11.18 -1.59 -4.87
N LYS A 128 11.26 -0.47 -5.59
CA LYS A 128 10.27 -0.04 -6.58
C LYS A 128 9.98 -1.08 -7.67
N GLU A 129 10.96 -1.95 -8.00
CA GLU A 129 10.82 -2.96 -9.06
C GLU A 129 9.94 -4.13 -8.60
N THR A 130 9.70 -4.27 -7.28
CA THR A 130 8.85 -5.31 -6.70
C THR A 130 7.47 -4.81 -6.30
N VAL A 131 7.22 -3.48 -6.36
CA VAL A 131 5.92 -2.89 -6.07
C VAL A 131 4.93 -3.28 -7.17
N PRO A 132 3.74 -3.82 -6.83
CA PRO A 132 2.76 -4.22 -7.83
C PRO A 132 2.28 -3.05 -8.69
N TYR A 133 1.94 -3.34 -9.95
CA TYR A 133 1.35 -2.35 -10.85
C TYR A 133 0.10 -1.70 -10.23
N GLY A 134 -0.02 -0.41 -10.40
CA GLY A 134 -1.14 0.39 -9.87
C GLY A 134 -0.90 0.99 -8.49
N TYR A 135 0.25 0.73 -7.88
CA TYR A 135 0.61 1.28 -6.57
C TYR A 135 1.81 2.21 -6.65
N LEU A 136 1.90 3.12 -5.68
CA LEU A 136 3.05 3.98 -5.45
C LEU A 136 4.03 3.28 -4.51
N VAL A 137 5.32 3.48 -4.74
CA VAL A 137 6.36 3.09 -3.78
C VAL A 137 6.15 3.84 -2.48
N ALA A 138 6.31 3.16 -1.35
CA ALA A 138 6.24 3.80 -0.05
C ALA A 138 7.48 4.69 0.20
N ASP A 139 7.29 5.72 1.00
CA ASP A 139 8.41 6.55 1.47
C ASP A 139 9.38 5.73 2.33
N GLU A 140 10.68 6.09 2.28
CA GLU A 140 11.70 5.53 3.16
C GLU A 140 11.33 5.77 4.62
N LYS A 141 11.58 4.76 5.47
CA LYS A 141 11.30 4.84 6.90
C LYS A 141 12.55 4.68 7.72
N GLU A 142 12.81 5.61 8.64
CA GLU A 142 13.90 5.51 9.59
C GLU A 142 13.48 4.64 10.78
N VAL A 143 14.35 3.71 11.20
CA VAL A 143 14.15 2.80 12.32
C VAL A 143 15.40 2.77 13.19
N LYS A 144 15.23 2.73 14.52
CA LYS A 144 16.32 2.60 15.48
C LYS A 144 16.30 1.20 16.09
N VAL A 145 17.33 0.42 15.84
CA VAL A 145 17.49 -0.93 16.39
C VAL A 145 18.19 -0.85 17.73
N GLU A 146 17.57 -1.41 18.77
CA GLU A 146 18.12 -1.52 20.12
C GLU A 146 18.35 -3.00 20.48
N TYR A 147 19.25 -3.27 21.42
CA TYR A 147 19.63 -4.62 21.81
C TYR A 147 18.44 -5.45 22.29
N ALA A 148 18.35 -6.67 21.77
CA ALA A 148 17.33 -7.68 22.09
C ALA A 148 15.86 -7.23 21.86
N GLN A 149 15.65 -6.16 21.11
CA GLN A 149 14.31 -5.68 20.76
C GLN A 149 13.91 -6.07 19.35
N THR A 150 12.60 -6.26 19.14
CA THR A 150 11.98 -6.37 17.84
C THR A 150 11.15 -5.12 17.58
N ILE A 151 11.37 -4.49 16.44
CA ILE A 151 10.61 -3.33 15.96
C ILE A 151 9.59 -3.82 14.95
N ASP A 152 8.32 -3.49 15.17
CA ASP A 152 7.23 -3.77 14.23
C ASP A 152 6.87 -2.50 13.46
N GLU A 153 6.98 -2.53 12.13
CA GLU A 153 6.68 -1.42 11.25
C GLU A 153 5.65 -1.78 10.20
N THR A 154 4.65 -0.93 10.01
CA THR A 154 3.66 -1.09 8.95
C THR A 154 3.98 -0.15 7.80
N ILE A 155 4.09 -0.71 6.59
CA ILE A 155 4.31 0.03 5.34
C ILE A 155 3.15 -0.22 4.38
N VAL A 156 2.52 0.88 3.93
CA VAL A 156 1.34 0.85 3.06
C VAL A 156 1.68 1.48 1.72
N ASN A 157 1.40 0.78 0.60
CA ASN A 157 1.41 1.43 -0.71
C ASN A 157 0.02 1.99 -1.03
N ALA A 158 -0.03 3.27 -1.36
CA ALA A 158 -1.21 3.92 -1.87
C ALA A 158 -1.44 3.56 -3.35
N GLU A 159 -2.70 3.54 -3.79
CA GLU A 159 -3.02 3.35 -5.21
C GLU A 159 -2.59 4.56 -6.03
N GLN A 160 -2.15 4.31 -7.25
CA GLN A 160 -1.99 5.34 -8.26
C GLN A 160 -3.36 5.88 -8.67
N THR A 161 -3.54 7.19 -8.62
CA THR A 161 -4.83 7.82 -8.91
C THR A 161 -4.70 8.93 -9.95
N GLY A 162 -5.85 9.25 -10.58
CA GLY A 162 -6.02 10.40 -11.45
C GLY A 162 -7.32 11.13 -11.13
N THR A 163 -7.73 12.01 -12.01
CA THR A 163 -8.94 12.84 -11.90
C THR A 163 -9.81 12.65 -13.14
N VAL A 164 -11.14 12.61 -12.97
CA VAL A 164 -12.11 12.68 -14.07
C VAL A 164 -12.91 13.96 -13.93
N GLN A 165 -13.02 14.73 -15.01
CA GLN A 165 -13.84 15.93 -15.10
C GLN A 165 -14.96 15.71 -16.13
N VAL A 166 -16.19 15.88 -15.70
CA VAL A 166 -17.37 15.81 -16.56
C VAL A 166 -17.83 17.21 -16.89
N HIS A 167 -17.77 17.59 -18.16
CA HIS A 167 -18.30 18.84 -18.68
C HIS A 167 -19.73 18.62 -19.15
N LYS A 168 -20.68 19.09 -18.38
CA LYS A 168 -22.10 19.00 -18.70
C LYS A 168 -22.52 20.06 -19.68
N LYS A 169 -23.19 19.64 -20.74
CA LYS A 169 -23.77 20.51 -21.77
C LYS A 169 -25.20 20.11 -22.06
N THR A 170 -26.04 21.07 -22.49
CA THR A 170 -27.43 20.82 -22.85
C THR A 170 -27.84 21.63 -24.08
N ASP A 171 -28.87 21.16 -24.75
CA ASP A 171 -29.48 21.87 -25.86
C ASP A 171 -30.43 22.96 -25.34
N GLY A 172 -29.98 24.20 -25.37
CA GLY A 172 -30.80 25.39 -25.05
C GLY A 172 -31.08 25.66 -23.58
N MET A 173 -30.51 24.92 -22.62
CA MET A 173 -30.64 25.16 -21.19
C MET A 173 -29.48 26.00 -20.66
N THR A 174 -29.75 26.97 -19.78
CA THR A 174 -28.72 27.81 -19.17
C THR A 174 -28.28 27.33 -17.79
N ASN A 175 -29.12 26.57 -17.09
CA ASN A 175 -28.79 26.01 -15.77
C ASN A 175 -28.48 24.52 -15.87
N ILE A 176 -27.24 24.18 -15.62
CA ILE A 176 -26.69 22.82 -15.62
C ILE A 176 -26.05 22.46 -14.27
N GLU A 177 -26.31 23.26 -13.24
CA GLU A 177 -25.90 23.00 -11.85
C GLU A 177 -26.77 21.92 -11.21
N GLY A 178 -26.20 21.11 -10.33
CA GLY A 178 -26.92 20.12 -9.55
C GLY A 178 -27.19 18.78 -10.23
N ILE A 179 -26.66 18.57 -11.44
CA ILE A 179 -26.79 17.29 -12.15
C ILE A 179 -25.76 16.31 -11.60
N ARG A 180 -26.23 15.12 -11.16
CA ARG A 180 -25.39 14.09 -10.55
C ARG A 180 -24.89 13.12 -11.60
N PHE A 181 -23.59 12.79 -11.48
CA PHE A 181 -22.94 11.73 -12.22
C PHE A 181 -22.39 10.66 -11.28
N ILE A 182 -22.41 9.42 -11.75
CA ILE A 182 -21.88 8.24 -11.08
C ILE A 182 -20.76 7.68 -11.93
N LEU A 183 -19.56 7.58 -11.35
CA LEU A 183 -18.43 6.88 -11.93
C LEU A 183 -18.36 5.48 -11.31
N SER A 184 -18.38 4.43 -12.13
CA SER A 184 -18.41 3.04 -11.64
C SER A 184 -17.56 2.12 -12.51
N GLY A 185 -16.96 1.10 -11.90
CA GLY A 185 -16.13 0.09 -12.55
C GLY A 185 -15.20 -0.60 -11.57
N VAL A 186 -14.24 -1.35 -12.10
CA VAL A 186 -13.20 -2.01 -11.30
C VAL A 186 -11.87 -1.36 -11.67
N SER A 187 -11.08 -0.96 -10.67
CA SER A 187 -9.73 -0.42 -10.88
C SER A 187 -8.78 -1.50 -11.40
N ASP A 188 -7.65 -1.09 -11.96
CA ASP A 188 -6.59 -2.01 -12.38
C ASP A 188 -5.98 -2.80 -11.20
N THR A 189 -6.17 -2.30 -9.97
CA THR A 189 -5.79 -2.98 -8.71
C THR A 189 -6.86 -3.95 -8.21
N GLY A 190 -8.01 -4.08 -8.92
CA GLY A 190 -9.10 -5.00 -8.59
C GLY A 190 -10.14 -4.46 -7.61
N ARG A 191 -10.08 -3.19 -7.24
CA ARG A 191 -11.05 -2.56 -6.33
C ARG A 191 -12.32 -2.12 -7.07
N GLU A 192 -13.49 -2.47 -6.56
CA GLU A 192 -14.76 -1.93 -7.05
C GLU A 192 -14.88 -0.45 -6.67
N ILE A 193 -15.13 0.39 -7.67
CA ILE A 193 -15.29 1.83 -7.55
C ILE A 193 -16.71 2.22 -7.91
N ARG A 194 -17.35 2.99 -7.03
CA ARG A 194 -18.61 3.66 -7.27
C ARG A 194 -18.60 4.98 -6.50
N ILE A 195 -18.37 6.08 -7.19
CA ILE A 195 -18.32 7.42 -6.61
C ILE A 195 -19.24 8.36 -7.36
N GLU A 196 -19.71 9.40 -6.68
CA GLU A 196 -20.66 10.36 -7.21
C GLU A 196 -20.05 11.76 -7.22
N ALA A 197 -20.40 12.54 -8.23
CA ALA A 197 -20.07 13.95 -8.32
C ALA A 197 -21.28 14.73 -8.86
N VAL A 198 -21.40 15.99 -8.48
CA VAL A 198 -22.50 16.87 -8.88
C VAL A 198 -21.93 18.08 -9.60
N THR A 199 -22.59 18.50 -10.68
CA THR A 199 -22.16 19.68 -11.43
C THR A 199 -22.30 20.97 -10.65
N ASP A 200 -21.30 21.79 -10.73
CA ASP A 200 -21.31 23.18 -10.25
C ASP A 200 -22.07 24.12 -11.21
N LYS A 201 -22.05 25.43 -10.92
CA LYS A 201 -22.67 26.48 -11.72
C LYS A 201 -22.12 26.56 -13.16
N ASP A 202 -20.88 26.09 -13.38
CA ASP A 202 -20.22 26.09 -14.67
C ASP A 202 -20.44 24.76 -15.42
N GLY A 203 -21.23 23.85 -14.84
CA GLY A 203 -21.55 22.54 -15.39
C GLY A 203 -20.42 21.52 -15.26
N LEU A 204 -19.48 21.72 -14.32
CA LEU A 204 -18.36 20.83 -14.09
C LEU A 204 -18.64 19.93 -12.89
N ALA A 205 -18.60 18.61 -13.10
CA ALA A 205 -18.56 17.62 -12.03
C ALA A 205 -17.16 16.96 -12.00
N LYS A 206 -16.55 16.86 -10.80
CA LYS A 206 -15.17 16.41 -10.62
C LYS A 206 -15.11 15.19 -9.72
N PHE A 207 -14.39 14.17 -10.17
CA PHE A 207 -14.03 12.98 -9.40
C PHE A 207 -12.52 13.00 -9.17
N ASP A 208 -12.09 13.27 -7.95
CA ASP A 208 -10.69 13.29 -7.55
C ASP A 208 -10.27 11.96 -6.91
N GLY A 209 -8.98 11.63 -6.99
CA GLY A 209 -8.42 10.44 -6.37
C GLY A 209 -9.00 9.13 -6.92
N VAL A 210 -9.36 9.11 -8.20
CA VAL A 210 -9.86 7.91 -8.87
C VAL A 210 -8.68 6.98 -9.15
N PRO A 211 -8.69 5.73 -8.65
CA PRO A 211 -7.65 4.75 -8.98
C PRO A 211 -7.52 4.57 -10.50
N ILE A 212 -6.33 4.21 -10.97
CA ILE A 212 -6.14 3.91 -12.39
C ILE A 212 -7.05 2.76 -12.83
N GLY A 213 -7.58 2.84 -14.05
CA GLY A 213 -8.53 1.84 -14.56
C GLY A 213 -9.49 2.40 -15.60
N THR A 214 -10.41 1.56 -16.07
CA THR A 214 -11.45 1.94 -17.03
C THR A 214 -12.82 1.92 -16.37
N TYR A 215 -13.51 3.06 -16.43
CA TYR A 215 -14.76 3.31 -15.71
C TYR A 215 -15.88 3.75 -16.66
N THR A 216 -17.10 3.58 -16.21
CA THR A 216 -18.29 4.11 -16.88
C THR A 216 -18.85 5.29 -16.09
N ILE A 217 -19.04 6.41 -16.77
CA ILE A 217 -19.75 7.59 -16.26
C ILE A 217 -21.23 7.43 -16.66
N THR A 218 -22.12 7.52 -15.69
CA THR A 218 -23.58 7.48 -15.88
C THR A 218 -24.21 8.70 -15.24
N GLU A 219 -25.12 9.35 -15.96
CA GLU A 219 -25.91 10.46 -15.44
C GLU A 219 -27.09 9.93 -14.62
N ASP A 220 -27.32 10.50 -13.44
CA ASP A 220 -28.49 10.18 -12.64
C ASP A 220 -29.73 10.90 -13.21
N GLY A 221 -30.57 10.12 -13.90
CA GLY A 221 -31.80 10.64 -14.54
C GLY A 221 -32.75 11.37 -13.59
N SER A 222 -32.69 11.13 -12.27
CA SER A 222 -33.52 11.83 -11.29
C SER A 222 -33.12 13.29 -11.11
N THR A 223 -31.90 13.66 -11.50
CA THR A 223 -31.35 15.04 -11.43
C THR A 223 -31.42 15.78 -12.76
N VAL A 224 -31.80 15.08 -13.84
CA VAL A 224 -31.96 15.71 -15.16
C VAL A 224 -33.23 16.55 -15.19
N PRO A 225 -33.18 17.83 -15.61
CA PRO A 225 -34.35 18.70 -15.65
C PRO A 225 -35.44 18.18 -16.61
N TYR A 226 -36.69 18.47 -16.25
CA TYR A 226 -37.83 18.11 -17.08
C TYR A 226 -37.68 18.65 -18.52
N GLY A 227 -38.02 17.84 -19.51
CA GLY A 227 -37.92 18.19 -20.92
C GLY A 227 -36.58 17.86 -21.57
N TYR A 228 -35.69 17.17 -20.86
CA TYR A 228 -34.40 16.68 -21.39
C TYR A 228 -34.30 15.16 -21.26
N LEU A 229 -33.61 14.55 -22.23
CA LEU A 229 -33.23 13.14 -22.18
C LEU A 229 -31.96 12.99 -21.34
N VAL A 230 -31.85 11.87 -20.61
CA VAL A 230 -30.62 11.48 -19.93
C VAL A 230 -29.50 11.27 -20.94
N ALA A 231 -28.31 11.74 -20.65
CA ALA A 231 -27.15 11.53 -21.52
C ALA A 231 -26.77 10.04 -21.57
N ASP A 232 -26.27 9.59 -22.72
CA ASP A 232 -25.69 8.26 -22.85
C ASP A 232 -24.50 8.10 -21.93
N SER A 233 -24.33 6.91 -21.36
CA SER A 233 -23.17 6.57 -20.54
C SER A 233 -21.87 6.64 -21.38
N LYS A 234 -20.75 7.02 -20.74
CA LYS A 234 -19.46 7.16 -21.40
C LYS A 234 -18.37 6.41 -20.63
N GLN A 235 -17.53 5.68 -21.36
CA GLN A 235 -16.33 5.07 -20.80
C GLN A 235 -15.17 6.08 -20.79
N VAL A 236 -14.38 6.04 -19.72
CA VAL A 236 -13.15 6.79 -19.55
C VAL A 236 -12.07 5.90 -18.96
N THR A 237 -10.82 6.11 -19.39
CA THR A 237 -9.65 5.42 -18.81
C THR A 237 -8.83 6.44 -18.03
N VAL A 238 -8.64 6.14 -16.74
CA VAL A 238 -7.87 6.96 -15.80
C VAL A 238 -6.45 6.43 -15.73
N ALA A 239 -5.48 7.32 -15.98
CA ALA A 239 -4.05 7.04 -15.82
C ALA A 239 -3.48 7.83 -14.64
N TYR A 240 -2.35 7.38 -14.11
CA TYR A 240 -1.70 8.01 -12.95
C TYR A 240 -1.40 9.48 -13.18
N ALA A 241 -1.78 10.33 -12.23
CA ALA A 241 -1.58 11.78 -12.20
C ALA A 241 -2.14 12.52 -13.42
N GLN A 242 -3.07 11.89 -14.19
CA GLN A 242 -3.72 12.52 -15.34
C GLN A 242 -5.13 12.99 -14.99
N THR A 243 -5.55 14.04 -15.69
CA THR A 243 -6.95 14.47 -15.71
C THR A 243 -7.58 14.02 -17.04
N VAL A 244 -8.73 13.38 -16.95
CA VAL A 244 -9.52 12.92 -18.11
C VAL A 244 -10.78 13.74 -18.19
N ASP A 245 -11.00 14.37 -19.34
CA ASP A 245 -12.19 15.19 -19.63
C ASP A 245 -13.25 14.35 -20.35
N ALA A 246 -14.51 14.47 -19.93
CA ALA A 246 -15.65 13.80 -20.53
C ALA A 246 -16.79 14.82 -20.76
N ASP A 247 -17.12 15.07 -22.03
CA ASP A 247 -18.33 15.81 -22.36
C ASP A 247 -19.57 14.91 -22.25
N MET A 248 -20.59 15.36 -21.51
CA MET A 248 -21.90 14.71 -21.36
C MET A 248 -23.01 15.69 -21.77
N PHE A 249 -23.84 15.28 -22.74
CA PHE A 249 -24.80 16.16 -23.39
C PHE A 249 -26.23 15.64 -23.23
N ASN A 250 -27.16 16.47 -22.73
CA ASN A 250 -28.60 16.18 -22.75
C ASN A 250 -29.27 16.87 -23.94
N GLN A 251 -29.96 16.07 -24.71
CA GLN A 251 -30.83 16.57 -25.78
C GLN A 251 -32.18 16.98 -25.22
N LYS A 252 -32.74 18.06 -25.74
CA LYS A 252 -34.12 18.42 -25.46
C LYS A 252 -35.07 17.36 -26.03
N VAL A 253 -36.08 16.97 -25.27
CA VAL A 253 -37.14 16.12 -25.79
C VAL A 253 -37.84 16.83 -26.98
N PRO A 254 -37.91 16.20 -28.15
CA PRO A 254 -38.59 16.83 -29.28
C PRO A 254 -40.05 17.21 -28.93
N ASP A 255 -40.46 18.42 -29.29
CA ASP A 255 -41.83 18.84 -29.14
C ASP A 255 -42.71 17.85 -29.95
N THR A 256 -43.70 17.23 -29.31
CA THR A 256 -44.67 16.44 -30.06
C THR A 256 -45.39 17.34 -31.03
N PRO A 257 -45.49 16.98 -32.33
CA PRO A 257 -46.26 17.78 -33.26
C PRO A 257 -47.66 17.98 -32.70
N ASN A 258 -48.10 19.24 -32.61
CA ASN A 258 -49.48 19.55 -32.23
C ASN A 258 -50.40 18.92 -33.26
N THR A 259 -51.00 17.79 -32.97
CA THR A 259 -51.87 17.04 -33.91
C THR A 259 -53.20 17.75 -34.18
N GLY A 260 -53.35 19.00 -33.73
CA GLY A 260 -54.49 19.82 -34.07
C GLY A 260 -55.87 19.33 -33.57
N VAL A 261 -55.82 18.40 -32.58
CA VAL A 261 -57.07 18.00 -31.88
C VAL A 261 -57.34 19.06 -30.82
N SER A 262 -58.26 19.93 -31.11
CA SER A 262 -58.80 20.88 -30.12
C SER A 262 -59.61 20.10 -29.10
N ASP A 263 -59.52 20.50 -27.79
CA ASP A 263 -60.25 19.90 -26.67
C ASP A 263 -61.80 19.92 -26.83
N ASN A 264 -62.32 20.44 -27.93
CA ASN A 264 -63.74 20.56 -28.19
C ASN A 264 -64.31 19.36 -28.99
N ASP A 265 -63.53 18.38 -29.45
CA ASP A 265 -63.98 17.25 -30.24
C ASP A 265 -63.97 15.90 -29.51
N ILE A 266 -63.94 15.91 -28.18
CA ILE A 266 -64.07 14.66 -27.43
C ILE A 266 -65.56 14.37 -27.22
N ASP A 267 -66.27 13.94 -28.27
CA ASP A 267 -67.49 13.13 -28.13
C ASP A 267 -67.09 11.74 -27.67
N GLY A 268 -67.66 11.32 -26.56
CA GLY A 268 -67.21 10.20 -25.69
C GLY A 268 -67.18 8.80 -26.31
N ARG A 269 -66.72 8.64 -27.53
CA ARG A 269 -66.59 7.34 -28.22
C ARG A 269 -65.46 7.31 -29.23
N THR A 270 -64.24 7.43 -28.83
CA THR A 270 -63.14 6.76 -29.54
C THR A 270 -61.85 6.85 -28.72
N VAL A 271 -61.66 5.91 -27.82
CA VAL A 271 -60.31 5.61 -27.30
C VAL A 271 -59.74 4.54 -28.18
N LEU A 272 -58.92 4.92 -29.14
CA LEU A 272 -58.02 4.01 -29.86
C LEU A 272 -56.91 4.84 -30.53
N GLY A 273 -55.83 4.97 -29.82
CA GLY A 273 -54.59 5.54 -30.37
C GLY A 273 -53.53 5.48 -29.28
N GLY A 274 -52.85 4.35 -29.19
CA GLY A 274 -51.85 4.10 -28.17
C GLY A 274 -50.68 5.09 -28.31
N VAL A 275 -50.44 5.85 -27.25
CA VAL A 275 -49.20 6.55 -27.06
C VAL A 275 -48.16 5.49 -26.64
N VAL A 276 -47.26 5.15 -27.55
CA VAL A 276 -46.10 4.33 -27.25
C VAL A 276 -45.07 5.30 -26.67
N VAL A 277 -45.01 5.39 -25.33
CA VAL A 277 -43.88 6.00 -24.64
C VAL A 277 -42.78 4.94 -24.62
N ILE A 278 -41.80 5.07 -25.49
CA ILE A 278 -40.58 4.27 -25.44
C ILE A 278 -39.73 4.85 -24.30
N LEU A 279 -39.85 4.30 -23.10
CA LEU A 279 -38.85 4.48 -22.06
C LEU A 279 -37.64 3.63 -22.42
N ALA A 280 -36.62 4.24 -22.99
CA ALA A 280 -35.31 3.62 -23.16
C ALA A 280 -34.69 3.43 -21.79
N GLY A 281 -34.70 2.18 -21.29
CA GLY A 281 -33.98 1.87 -20.05
C GLY A 281 -34.56 0.67 -19.31
N ALA A 282 -34.40 -0.53 -19.85
CA ALA A 282 -34.35 -1.87 -19.26
C ALA A 282 -35.10 -2.87 -20.15
N ALA A 283 -34.35 -3.66 -20.89
CA ALA A 283 -34.92 -4.79 -21.64
C ALA A 283 -35.35 -5.89 -20.65
N VAL A 284 -36.63 -5.94 -20.33
CA VAL A 284 -37.25 -7.13 -19.74
C VAL A 284 -37.76 -7.98 -20.88
N ILE A 285 -37.05 -9.06 -21.20
CA ILE A 285 -37.51 -10.07 -22.16
C ILE A 285 -38.60 -10.93 -21.48
N LEU A 286 -39.86 -10.65 -21.74
CA LEU A 286 -40.95 -11.53 -21.38
C LEU A 286 -41.14 -12.56 -22.48
N PHE A 287 -40.68 -13.79 -22.25
CA PHE A 287 -41.06 -14.94 -23.09
C PHE A 287 -42.52 -15.28 -22.90
N SER A 288 -43.36 -14.97 -23.89
CA SER A 288 -44.71 -15.47 -23.99
C SER A 288 -44.69 -16.94 -24.43
N ARG A 289 -44.95 -17.86 -23.52
CA ARG A 289 -45.17 -19.27 -23.81
C ARG A 289 -46.58 -19.43 -24.45
N LYS A 290 -46.61 -19.63 -25.75
CA LYS A 290 -47.81 -20.16 -26.42
C LYS A 290 -48.09 -21.58 -25.93
N ARG A 291 -49.19 -21.76 -25.20
CA ARG A 291 -49.76 -23.06 -24.87
C ARG A 291 -50.43 -23.60 -26.14
N LYS A 292 -49.93 -24.70 -26.69
CA LYS A 292 -50.68 -25.52 -27.66
C LYS A 292 -51.52 -26.49 -26.87
N GLU A 293 -52.83 -26.37 -27.01
CA GLU A 293 -53.76 -27.43 -26.68
C GLU A 293 -53.72 -28.51 -27.79
N ARG A 294 -53.45 -29.71 -27.36
CA ARG A 294 -54.10 -30.96 -27.71
C ARG A 294 -53.71 -32.06 -26.76
#